data_c8a4cf6145af123bc95f1f7f8017f80f
#
_entry.id   c8a4cf6145af123bc95f1f7f8017f80f
#
_cell.length_a   1.000
_cell.length_b   1.000
_cell.length_c   1.000
_cell.angle_alpha   90.00
_cell.angle_beta   90.00
_cell.angle_gamma   90.00
#
_symmetry.space_group_name_H-M   'P 1'
#
loop_
_entity.id
_entity.type
_entity.pdbx_description
1 polymer ?
#
loop_
_entity_poly.entity_id
_entity_poly.type
_entity_poly.pdbx_seq_one_letter_code
_entity_poly.pdbx_strand_id
1 'polypeptide(L)'
;MRNILITGGTGLIGFSAVRLLLQKGVRVYSIVREPMRVTVEHKNLIQIPIDLNSFSWTSDLPQDIDIVCHLAQSRHFREFPGRAKDVFNVNVRTVQMLLDFATISGARKFVLGSSGAVYAKSIEPLGEDSALQSVENSNYYTGTKLCAELLASCYRSLFDVVVLRYFFVYGDGQNEQMLFPRLIQAIKQQEPIKLSGRDGMRFNPTYVEDAAAATVAACIEFEGSCNFNVAGNSIHTMRDACEILGEHIGRRPMFEAGGDGESSFVAENSRMRAFLFPTPATFADGASRTLQP
;
A
#
# COMPACT_ATOMS: atom_id res chain seq x y z
N MET A 1 13.03 -13.50 -19.67
CA MET A 1 12.52 -13.51 -18.27
C MET A 1 12.51 -12.06 -17.85
N ARG A 2 11.42 -11.56 -17.21
CA ARG A 2 11.36 -10.17 -16.73
C ARG A 2 12.14 -10.04 -15.44
N ASN A 3 12.89 -8.94 -15.30
CA ASN A 3 13.66 -8.58 -14.12
C ASN A 3 12.96 -7.41 -13.44
N ILE A 4 12.53 -7.60 -12.20
CA ILE A 4 11.85 -6.56 -11.41
C ILE A 4 12.70 -6.19 -10.21
N LEU A 5 12.99 -4.90 -10.05
CA LEU A 5 13.53 -4.33 -8.82
C LEU A 5 12.35 -3.92 -7.94
N ILE A 6 12.28 -4.45 -6.72
CA ILE A 6 11.25 -4.09 -5.75
C ILE A 6 11.85 -3.55 -4.46
N THR A 7 11.32 -2.47 -3.96
CA THR A 7 11.56 -1.99 -2.59
C THR A 7 10.35 -2.24 -1.73
N GLY A 8 10.53 -2.44 -0.45
CA GLY A 8 9.43 -2.77 0.45
C GLY A 8 8.91 -4.21 0.30
N GLY A 9 9.67 -5.09 -0.36
CA GLY A 9 9.34 -6.51 -0.54
C GLY A 9 9.18 -7.31 0.75
N THR A 10 9.60 -6.76 1.88
CA THR A 10 9.42 -7.33 3.24
C THR A 10 8.25 -6.72 4.00
N GLY A 11 7.56 -5.74 3.40
CA GLY A 11 6.37 -5.11 3.98
C GLY A 11 5.09 -5.88 3.69
N LEU A 12 3.98 -5.43 4.26
CA LEU A 12 2.67 -6.08 4.19
C LEU A 12 2.27 -6.48 2.76
N ILE A 13 2.19 -5.51 1.84
CA ILE A 13 1.82 -5.75 0.44
C ILE A 13 2.97 -6.41 -0.33
N GLY A 14 4.20 -5.92 -0.09
CA GLY A 14 5.37 -6.33 -0.85
C GLY A 14 5.72 -7.81 -0.69
N PHE A 15 5.53 -8.37 0.50
CA PHE A 15 5.77 -9.80 0.76
C PHE A 15 4.89 -10.69 -0.11
N SER A 16 3.58 -10.41 -0.14
CA SER A 16 2.64 -11.14 -0.98
C SER A 16 2.90 -10.89 -2.48
N ALA A 17 3.26 -9.66 -2.86
CA ALA A 17 3.58 -9.33 -4.25
C ALA A 17 4.85 -10.08 -4.74
N VAL A 18 5.91 -10.13 -3.93
CA VAL A 18 7.12 -10.89 -4.25
C VAL A 18 6.79 -12.37 -4.45
N ARG A 19 6.02 -12.97 -3.53
CA ARG A 19 5.59 -14.37 -3.65
C ARG A 19 4.85 -14.65 -4.96
N LEU A 20 3.89 -13.79 -5.32
CA LEU A 20 3.12 -13.91 -6.56
C LEU A 20 3.99 -13.73 -7.81
N LEU A 21 4.93 -12.77 -7.81
CA LEU A 21 5.88 -12.57 -8.92
C LEU A 21 6.76 -13.80 -9.14
N LEU A 22 7.26 -14.40 -8.07
CA LEU A 22 8.07 -15.61 -8.13
C LEU A 22 7.28 -16.82 -8.68
N GLN A 23 6.01 -16.97 -8.28
CA GLN A 23 5.10 -18.00 -8.83
C GLN A 23 4.85 -17.82 -10.34
N LYS A 24 4.87 -16.56 -10.84
CA LYS A 24 4.77 -16.24 -12.27
C LYS A 24 6.10 -16.36 -13.02
N GLY A 25 7.16 -16.86 -12.37
CA GLY A 25 8.48 -17.08 -12.99
C GLY A 25 9.29 -15.80 -13.22
N VAL A 26 8.92 -14.70 -12.60
CA VAL A 26 9.65 -13.42 -12.68
C VAL A 26 10.92 -13.49 -11.82
N ARG A 27 12.01 -12.86 -12.26
CA ARG A 27 13.19 -12.64 -11.44
C ARG A 27 13.01 -11.36 -10.63
N VAL A 28 13.10 -11.48 -9.31
CA VAL A 28 12.86 -10.38 -8.37
C VAL A 28 14.15 -10.01 -7.65
N TYR A 29 14.57 -8.77 -7.81
CA TYR A 29 15.63 -8.12 -7.03
C TYR A 29 14.96 -7.30 -5.94
N SER A 30 15.01 -7.79 -4.71
CA SER A 30 14.34 -7.16 -3.57
C SER A 30 15.34 -6.37 -2.72
N ILE A 31 15.20 -5.05 -2.69
CA ILE A 31 15.95 -4.21 -1.77
C ILE A 31 15.41 -4.42 -0.35
N VAL A 32 16.28 -4.83 0.55
CA VAL A 32 15.97 -5.14 1.95
C VAL A 32 17.00 -4.48 2.86
N ARG A 33 16.59 -4.05 4.07
CA ARG A 33 17.57 -3.50 5.04
C ARG A 33 18.48 -4.59 5.60
N GLU A 34 17.89 -5.69 5.94
CA GLU A 34 18.57 -6.90 6.39
C GLU A 34 18.02 -8.05 5.56
N PRO A 35 18.87 -8.98 5.10
CA PRO A 35 18.40 -10.16 4.42
C PRO A 35 17.36 -10.85 5.29
N MET A 36 16.15 -10.96 4.79
CA MET A 36 15.14 -11.74 5.48
C MET A 36 15.66 -13.18 5.56
N ARG A 37 15.57 -13.78 6.73
CA ARG A 37 15.52 -15.24 6.85
C ARG A 37 14.17 -15.67 6.23
N VAL A 38 14.07 -15.54 4.91
CA VAL A 38 12.85 -15.85 4.19
C VAL A 38 12.69 -17.35 4.19
N THR A 39 11.55 -17.78 4.65
CA THR A 39 11.04 -19.12 4.44
C THR A 39 10.85 -19.49 2.95
N VAL A 40 11.19 -18.61 2.02
CA VAL A 40 11.11 -18.81 0.57
C VAL A 40 12.49 -18.67 -0.05
N GLU A 41 13.29 -19.72 0.06
CA GLU A 41 14.43 -19.86 -0.84
C GLU A 41 13.88 -20.10 -2.27
N HIS A 42 14.09 -19.13 -3.14
CA HIS A 42 13.67 -19.25 -4.53
C HIS A 42 14.80 -18.77 -5.45
N LYS A 43 15.16 -19.58 -6.44
CA LYS A 43 16.28 -19.29 -7.38
C LYS A 43 16.16 -17.95 -8.13
N ASN A 44 14.95 -17.42 -8.26
CA ASN A 44 14.65 -16.16 -8.93
C ASN A 44 14.52 -14.98 -7.94
N LEU A 45 14.74 -15.16 -6.64
CA LEU A 45 14.75 -14.09 -5.65
C LEU A 45 16.19 -13.73 -5.29
N ILE A 46 16.57 -12.51 -5.55
CA ILE A 46 17.86 -11.94 -5.16
C ILE A 46 17.59 -10.80 -4.17
N GLN A 47 18.07 -10.95 -2.94
CA GLN A 47 17.98 -9.91 -1.93
C GLN A 47 19.22 -9.02 -1.97
N ILE A 48 19.00 -7.70 -2.03
CA ILE A 48 20.08 -6.71 -2.06
C ILE A 48 20.01 -5.91 -0.75
N PRO A 49 20.99 -6.09 0.18
CA PRO A 49 21.00 -5.39 1.46
C PRO A 49 21.36 -3.92 1.26
N ILE A 50 20.35 -3.04 1.30
CA ILE A 50 20.50 -1.59 1.16
C ILE A 50 19.60 -0.88 2.19
N ASP A 51 20.17 0.07 2.93
CA ASP A 51 19.38 1.04 3.69
C ASP A 51 19.00 2.22 2.77
N LEU A 52 17.72 2.39 2.51
CA LEU A 52 17.18 3.48 1.70
C LEU A 52 17.43 4.88 2.29
N ASN A 53 17.84 4.97 3.56
CA ASN A 53 18.30 6.23 4.17
C ASN A 53 19.72 6.61 3.78
N SER A 54 20.54 5.69 3.24
CA SER A 54 21.89 5.99 2.78
C SER A 54 21.88 6.84 1.50
N PHE A 55 23.00 7.55 1.21
CA PHE A 55 23.04 8.55 0.16
C PHE A 55 23.45 8.03 -1.21
N SER A 56 24.09 6.87 -1.28
CA SER A 56 24.64 6.33 -2.53
C SER A 56 24.52 4.81 -2.50
N TRP A 57 23.64 4.26 -3.30
CA TRP A 57 23.40 2.82 -3.41
C TRP A 57 22.90 2.37 -4.79
N THR A 58 22.56 3.29 -5.69
CA THR A 58 22.02 2.93 -7.00
C THR A 58 23.08 2.30 -7.92
N SER A 59 24.38 2.58 -7.68
CA SER A 59 25.49 1.93 -8.39
C SER A 59 25.60 0.43 -8.09
N ASP A 60 25.06 -0.02 -6.97
CA ASP A 60 25.11 -1.42 -6.53
C ASP A 60 23.97 -2.26 -7.11
N LEU A 61 23.08 -1.62 -7.87
CA LEU A 61 21.92 -2.28 -8.47
C LEU A 61 22.29 -2.93 -9.82
N PRO A 62 21.64 -4.07 -10.16
CA PRO A 62 21.78 -4.69 -11.47
C PRO A 62 21.24 -3.77 -12.57
N GLN A 63 21.94 -3.70 -13.72
CA GLN A 63 21.60 -2.78 -14.80
C GLN A 63 20.50 -3.31 -15.74
N ASP A 64 20.20 -4.60 -15.71
CA ASP A 64 19.21 -5.27 -16.58
C ASP A 64 17.81 -5.34 -15.94
N ILE A 65 17.31 -4.21 -15.41
CA ILE A 65 15.99 -4.11 -14.78
C ILE A 65 14.94 -3.63 -15.80
N ASP A 66 13.90 -4.44 -16.00
CA ASP A 66 12.78 -4.09 -16.87
C ASP A 66 11.74 -3.19 -16.16
N ILE A 67 11.53 -3.41 -14.85
CA ILE A 67 10.47 -2.76 -14.08
C ILE A 67 10.99 -2.42 -12.68
N VAL A 68 10.72 -1.19 -12.25
CA VAL A 68 10.97 -0.76 -10.86
C VAL A 68 9.63 -0.66 -10.12
N CYS A 69 9.49 -1.37 -9.01
CA CYS A 69 8.31 -1.33 -8.14
C CYS A 69 8.69 -0.80 -6.75
N HIS A 70 8.25 0.42 -6.45
CA HIS A 70 8.55 1.08 -5.18
C HIS A 70 7.36 1.01 -4.22
N LEU A 71 7.40 0.05 -3.29
CA LEU A 71 6.41 -0.11 -2.22
C LEU A 71 6.95 0.29 -0.85
N ALA A 72 8.24 0.60 -0.74
CA ALA A 72 8.83 0.98 0.54
C ALA A 72 8.23 2.29 1.04
N GLN A 73 8.00 2.32 2.34
CA GLN A 73 7.55 3.49 3.08
C GLN A 73 8.29 3.53 4.41
N SER A 74 8.61 4.73 4.90
CA SER A 74 9.14 4.85 6.25
C SER A 74 8.14 4.31 7.27
N ARG A 75 8.61 3.45 8.17
CA ARG A 75 7.80 2.98 9.30
C ARG A 75 7.46 4.10 10.29
N HIS A 76 8.21 5.21 10.25
CA HIS A 76 8.06 6.38 11.12
C HIS A 76 7.12 7.45 10.55
N PHE A 77 6.29 7.12 9.57
CA PHE A 77 5.46 8.07 8.83
C PHE A 77 4.47 8.88 9.70
N ARG A 78 4.23 8.44 10.95
CA ARG A 78 3.40 9.15 11.96
C ARG A 78 4.20 9.96 12.96
N GLU A 79 5.53 9.89 12.94
CA GLU A 79 6.42 10.47 13.94
C GLU A 79 6.99 11.84 13.51
N PHE A 80 6.13 12.68 12.94
CA PHE A 80 6.50 14.06 12.63
C PHE A 80 6.37 14.94 13.90
N PRO A 81 7.33 15.90 14.14
CA PRO A 81 8.49 16.21 13.33
C PRO A 81 9.75 15.35 13.64
N GLY A 82 9.73 14.54 14.68
CA GLY A 82 10.91 13.84 15.21
C GLY A 82 11.63 12.94 14.20
N ARG A 83 10.90 12.37 13.24
CA ARG A 83 11.43 11.48 12.20
C ARG A 83 11.24 12.02 10.77
N ALA A 84 11.00 13.32 10.61
CA ALA A 84 10.75 13.94 9.32
C ALA A 84 11.81 13.60 8.26
N LYS A 85 13.10 13.62 8.63
CA LYS A 85 14.22 13.28 7.73
C LYS A 85 14.15 11.83 7.23
N ASP A 86 13.84 10.87 8.09
CA ASP A 86 13.67 9.46 7.70
C ASP A 86 12.50 9.32 6.73
N VAL A 87 11.36 9.92 7.04
CA VAL A 87 10.17 9.88 6.18
C VAL A 87 10.45 10.50 4.82
N PHE A 88 11.11 11.65 4.77
CA PHE A 88 11.49 12.30 3.51
C PHE A 88 12.46 11.44 2.69
N ASN A 89 13.48 10.90 3.32
CA ASN A 89 14.48 10.08 2.63
C ASN A 89 13.84 8.85 1.96
N VAL A 90 13.01 8.11 2.71
CA VAL A 90 12.40 6.89 2.19
C VAL A 90 11.26 7.18 1.20
N ASN A 91 10.41 8.18 1.49
CA ASN A 91 9.22 8.41 0.69
C ASN A 91 9.43 9.33 -0.53
N VAL A 92 10.44 10.20 -0.51
CA VAL A 92 10.65 11.21 -1.58
C VAL A 92 12.01 11.03 -2.25
N ARG A 93 13.12 11.13 -1.48
CA ARG A 93 14.45 11.01 -2.07
C ARG A 93 14.68 9.66 -2.75
N THR A 94 14.25 8.57 -2.11
CA THR A 94 14.35 7.22 -2.73
C THR A 94 13.57 7.14 -4.03
N VAL A 95 12.40 7.77 -4.12
CA VAL A 95 11.64 7.82 -5.39
C VAL A 95 12.46 8.50 -6.47
N GLN A 96 13.06 9.68 -6.20
CA GLN A 96 13.93 10.36 -7.17
C GLN A 96 15.10 9.47 -7.61
N MET A 97 15.81 8.85 -6.67
CA MET A 97 16.95 7.97 -6.98
C MET A 97 16.54 6.76 -7.84
N LEU A 98 15.38 6.19 -7.58
CA LEU A 98 14.85 5.06 -8.36
C LEU A 98 14.35 5.48 -9.75
N LEU A 99 13.80 6.68 -9.91
CA LEU A 99 13.40 7.22 -11.21
C LEU A 99 14.63 7.47 -12.10
N ASP A 100 15.70 8.05 -11.54
CA ASP A 100 16.97 8.22 -12.24
C ASP A 100 17.58 6.86 -12.61
N PHE A 101 17.59 5.92 -11.66
CA PHE A 101 18.05 4.55 -11.94
C PHE A 101 17.22 3.89 -13.04
N ALA A 102 15.89 3.99 -13.01
CA ALA A 102 15.02 3.43 -14.04
C ALA A 102 15.33 4.01 -15.43
N THR A 103 15.66 5.29 -15.50
CA THR A 103 16.08 5.94 -16.76
C THR A 103 17.41 5.39 -17.26
N ILE A 104 18.41 5.27 -16.38
CA ILE A 104 19.76 4.79 -16.74
C ILE A 104 19.75 3.31 -17.11
N SER A 105 19.01 2.48 -16.39
CA SER A 105 18.90 1.03 -16.66
C SER A 105 18.01 0.70 -17.88
N GLY A 106 17.32 1.70 -18.46
CA GLY A 106 16.38 1.48 -19.55
C GLY A 106 15.12 0.73 -19.16
N ALA A 107 14.72 0.83 -17.89
CA ALA A 107 13.48 0.25 -17.40
C ALA A 107 12.29 0.83 -18.18
N ARG A 108 11.35 -0.03 -18.56
CA ARG A 108 10.15 0.37 -19.33
C ARG A 108 8.97 0.78 -18.46
N LYS A 109 9.02 0.51 -17.15
CA LYS A 109 7.92 0.80 -16.22
C LYS A 109 8.39 1.10 -14.81
N PHE A 110 7.71 2.06 -14.20
CA PHE A 110 7.84 2.41 -12.78
C PHE A 110 6.49 2.28 -12.09
N VAL A 111 6.38 1.43 -11.06
CA VAL A 111 5.16 1.27 -10.25
C VAL A 111 5.39 1.87 -8.88
N LEU A 112 4.57 2.85 -8.51
CA LEU A 112 4.67 3.59 -7.25
C LEU A 112 3.54 3.23 -6.30
N GLY A 113 3.88 2.75 -5.10
CA GLY A 113 2.93 2.61 -4.00
C GLY A 113 2.63 3.96 -3.33
N SER A 114 1.45 4.50 -3.58
CA SER A 114 0.90 5.69 -2.95
C SER A 114 -0.19 5.33 -1.92
N SER A 115 -1.04 6.26 -1.57
CA SER A 115 -2.08 6.10 -0.54
C SER A 115 -3.33 6.90 -0.91
N GLY A 116 -4.49 6.38 -0.57
CA GLY A 116 -5.74 7.13 -0.63
C GLY A 116 -5.71 8.43 0.21
N ALA A 117 -4.86 8.51 1.22
CA ALA A 117 -4.70 9.72 2.03
C ALA A 117 -4.31 10.98 1.23
N VAL A 118 -3.89 10.85 -0.03
CA VAL A 118 -3.61 11.99 -0.92
C VAL A 118 -4.86 12.75 -1.34
N TYR A 119 -6.04 12.16 -1.23
CA TYR A 119 -7.30 12.82 -1.60
C TYR A 119 -7.78 13.80 -0.54
N ALA A 120 -8.39 14.87 -0.99
CA ALA A 120 -9.18 15.75 -0.14
C ALA A 120 -10.38 14.99 0.47
N LYS A 121 -10.85 15.45 1.63
CA LYS A 121 -12.04 14.87 2.26
C LYS A 121 -13.26 15.01 1.33
N SER A 122 -14.05 13.96 1.21
CA SER A 122 -15.28 13.92 0.43
C SER A 122 -16.31 13.01 1.12
N ILE A 123 -17.58 13.31 0.97
CA ILE A 123 -18.69 12.42 1.31
C ILE A 123 -18.98 11.45 0.16
N GLU A 124 -18.67 11.86 -1.07
CA GLU A 124 -18.79 11.03 -2.26
C GLU A 124 -17.61 10.07 -2.39
N PRO A 125 -17.80 8.92 -3.06
CA PRO A 125 -16.70 8.02 -3.37
C PRO A 125 -15.58 8.73 -4.16
N LEU A 126 -14.33 8.44 -3.79
CA LEU A 126 -13.13 9.05 -4.35
C LEU A 126 -12.69 8.28 -5.60
N GLY A 127 -12.88 8.86 -6.77
CA GLY A 127 -12.29 8.37 -8.02
C GLY A 127 -10.86 8.87 -8.19
N GLU A 128 -10.13 8.31 -9.17
CA GLU A 128 -8.73 8.69 -9.41
C GLU A 128 -8.54 10.14 -9.83
N ASP A 129 -9.60 10.78 -10.33
CA ASP A 129 -9.63 12.17 -10.78
C ASP A 129 -10.23 13.11 -9.71
N SER A 130 -10.57 12.60 -8.52
CA SER A 130 -11.04 13.39 -7.38
C SER A 130 -9.95 14.36 -6.89
N ALA A 131 -10.38 15.48 -6.28
CA ALA A 131 -9.49 16.50 -5.76
C ALA A 131 -8.48 15.92 -4.76
N LEU A 132 -7.23 16.33 -4.91
CA LEU A 132 -6.15 15.99 -3.98
C LEU A 132 -6.12 16.98 -2.80
N GLN A 133 -5.48 16.61 -1.70
CA GLN A 133 -5.27 17.47 -0.56
C GLN A 133 -4.62 18.79 -0.97
N SER A 134 -5.14 19.89 -0.48
CA SER A 134 -4.49 21.19 -0.63
C SER A 134 -3.23 21.26 0.24
N VAL A 135 -2.35 22.20 -0.06
CA VAL A 135 -1.11 22.43 0.69
C VAL A 135 -1.41 22.68 2.18
N GLU A 136 -2.45 23.49 2.46
CA GLU A 136 -2.82 23.90 3.82
C GLU A 136 -3.39 22.75 4.66
N ASN A 137 -4.00 21.74 4.01
CA ASN A 137 -4.65 20.61 4.67
C ASN A 137 -3.79 19.36 4.71
N SER A 138 -2.64 19.36 4.04
CA SER A 138 -1.73 18.21 3.98
C SER A 138 -0.96 18.04 5.29
N ASN A 139 -0.96 16.85 5.84
CA ASN A 139 0.02 16.49 6.85
C ASN A 139 1.33 16.03 6.17
N TYR A 140 2.40 15.87 6.97
CA TYR A 140 3.73 15.55 6.45
C TYR A 140 3.76 14.25 5.61
N TYR A 141 3.08 13.20 6.07
CA TYR A 141 2.97 11.93 5.34
C TYR A 141 2.31 12.12 3.98
N THR A 142 1.14 12.75 3.95
CA THR A 142 0.38 13.03 2.72
C THR A 142 1.22 13.90 1.76
N GLY A 143 1.88 14.93 2.29
CA GLY A 143 2.79 15.78 1.51
C GLY A 143 3.91 14.97 0.84
N THR A 144 4.53 14.02 1.56
CA THR A 144 5.58 13.16 0.96
C THR A 144 5.04 12.22 -0.12
N LYS A 145 3.80 11.71 0.02
CA LYS A 145 3.17 10.89 -1.01
C LYS A 145 2.81 11.71 -2.25
N LEU A 146 2.26 12.91 -2.08
CA LEU A 146 1.99 13.83 -3.19
C LEU A 146 3.27 14.24 -3.93
N CYS A 147 4.36 14.54 -3.21
CA CYS A 147 5.66 14.79 -3.82
C CYS A 147 6.14 13.60 -4.65
N ALA A 148 6.01 12.38 -4.13
CA ALA A 148 6.40 11.17 -4.84
C ALA A 148 5.59 10.97 -6.13
N GLU A 149 4.27 11.15 -6.09
CA GLU A 149 3.40 11.09 -7.28
C GLU A 149 3.76 12.16 -8.30
N LEU A 150 4.01 13.39 -7.86
CA LEU A 150 4.41 14.50 -8.73
C LEU A 150 5.73 14.19 -9.44
N LEU A 151 6.76 13.78 -8.69
CA LEU A 151 8.05 13.41 -9.27
C LEU A 151 7.91 12.28 -10.28
N ALA A 152 7.22 11.21 -9.93
CA ALA A 152 6.99 10.08 -10.83
C ALA A 152 6.25 10.51 -12.11
N SER A 153 5.26 11.41 -12.00
CA SER A 153 4.48 11.88 -13.16
C SER A 153 5.33 12.60 -14.21
N CYS A 154 6.43 13.26 -13.80
CA CYS A 154 7.34 13.94 -14.72
C CYS A 154 8.10 12.99 -15.66
N TYR A 155 8.18 11.69 -15.31
CA TYR A 155 8.90 10.67 -16.09
C TYR A 155 7.99 9.90 -17.08
N ARG A 156 6.71 10.23 -17.18
CA ARG A 156 5.75 9.54 -18.09
C ARG A 156 6.11 9.62 -19.57
N SER A 157 6.95 10.55 -19.97
CA SER A 157 7.47 10.63 -21.34
C SER A 157 8.65 9.69 -21.62
N LEU A 158 9.24 9.09 -20.58
CA LEU A 158 10.41 8.22 -20.67
C LEU A 158 10.04 6.73 -20.54
N PHE A 159 9.10 6.41 -19.67
CA PHE A 159 8.60 5.06 -19.40
C PHE A 159 7.19 5.08 -18.80
N ASP A 160 6.53 3.93 -18.77
CA ASP A 160 5.23 3.81 -18.13
C ASP A 160 5.31 4.07 -16.61
N VAL A 161 4.43 4.94 -16.11
CA VAL A 161 4.32 5.23 -14.69
C VAL A 161 2.95 4.84 -14.18
N VAL A 162 2.91 3.85 -13.28
CA VAL A 162 1.68 3.40 -12.63
C VAL A 162 1.70 3.78 -11.16
N VAL A 163 0.69 4.50 -10.71
CA VAL A 163 0.53 4.89 -9.30
C VAL A 163 -0.61 4.09 -8.68
N LEU A 164 -0.32 3.40 -7.58
CA LEU A 164 -1.29 2.61 -6.83
C LEU A 164 -1.61 3.31 -5.51
N ARG A 165 -2.80 3.92 -5.41
CA ARG A 165 -3.30 4.57 -4.21
C ARG A 165 -4.04 3.54 -3.36
N TYR A 166 -3.38 2.99 -2.36
CA TYR A 166 -3.95 1.96 -1.48
C TYR A 166 -4.90 2.53 -0.43
N PHE A 167 -6.02 1.84 -0.22
CA PHE A 167 -7.04 2.17 0.77
C PHE A 167 -7.16 1.06 1.81
N PHE A 168 -6.93 1.37 3.08
CA PHE A 168 -7.19 0.50 4.24
C PHE A 168 -6.78 -0.96 4.06
N VAL A 169 -5.55 -1.19 3.58
CA VAL A 169 -5.04 -2.55 3.39
C VAL A 169 -4.93 -3.25 4.74
N TYR A 170 -5.41 -4.48 4.80
CA TYR A 170 -5.36 -5.32 6.00
C TYR A 170 -4.98 -6.76 5.62
N GLY A 171 -4.49 -7.52 6.59
CA GLY A 171 -4.10 -8.91 6.42
C GLY A 171 -3.06 -9.35 7.42
N ASP A 172 -2.66 -10.61 7.32
CA ASP A 172 -1.62 -11.20 8.14
C ASP A 172 -0.27 -10.46 7.99
N GLY A 173 0.49 -10.36 9.07
CA GLY A 173 1.76 -9.63 9.11
C GLY A 173 1.62 -8.11 9.20
N GLN A 174 0.42 -7.55 9.36
CA GLN A 174 0.22 -6.12 9.55
C GLN A 174 0.75 -5.67 10.92
N ASN A 175 1.42 -4.51 10.95
CA ASN A 175 1.92 -3.91 12.20
C ASN A 175 0.76 -3.67 13.19
N GLU A 176 0.96 -4.06 14.46
CA GLU A 176 -0.03 -3.99 15.54
C GLU A 176 -0.61 -2.59 15.80
N GLN A 177 0.13 -1.54 15.46
CA GLN A 177 -0.33 -0.15 15.61
C GLN A 177 -1.28 0.31 14.50
N MET A 178 -1.50 -0.51 13.48
CA MET A 178 -2.42 -0.18 12.38
C MET A 178 -3.88 -0.43 12.78
N LEU A 179 -4.80 0.05 11.94
CA LEU A 179 -6.24 0.06 12.24
C LEU A 179 -6.78 -1.34 12.60
N PHE A 180 -6.64 -2.29 11.67
CA PHE A 180 -7.28 -3.60 11.84
C PHE A 180 -6.68 -4.43 12.98
N PRO A 181 -5.35 -4.55 13.16
CA PRO A 181 -4.80 -5.22 14.35
C PRO A 181 -5.29 -4.61 15.66
N ARG A 182 -5.40 -3.27 15.75
CA ARG A 182 -5.94 -2.60 16.95
C ARG A 182 -7.41 -2.93 17.19
N LEU A 183 -8.24 -2.97 16.14
CA LEU A 183 -9.65 -3.37 16.26
C LEU A 183 -9.77 -4.83 16.72
N ILE A 184 -9.01 -5.73 16.12
CA ILE A 184 -8.95 -7.15 16.49
C ILE A 184 -8.57 -7.30 17.97
N GLN A 185 -7.54 -6.57 18.41
CA GLN A 185 -7.10 -6.61 19.81
C GLN A 185 -8.16 -6.06 20.77
N ALA A 186 -8.77 -4.92 20.45
CA ALA A 186 -9.84 -4.34 21.26
C ALA A 186 -11.02 -5.32 21.41
N ILE A 187 -11.44 -6.00 20.31
CA ILE A 187 -12.50 -7.00 20.37
C ILE A 187 -12.07 -8.20 21.24
N LYS A 188 -10.84 -8.71 21.07
CA LYS A 188 -10.31 -9.82 21.89
C LYS A 188 -10.22 -9.48 23.37
N GLN A 189 -9.90 -8.23 23.70
CA GLN A 189 -9.75 -7.76 25.09
C GLN A 189 -11.03 -7.21 25.68
N GLN A 190 -12.11 -7.12 24.90
CA GLN A 190 -13.39 -6.50 25.28
C GLN A 190 -13.21 -5.03 25.71
N GLU A 191 -12.34 -4.32 24.99
CA GLU A 191 -12.16 -2.88 25.14
C GLU A 191 -13.12 -2.12 24.23
N PRO A 192 -13.69 -0.98 24.68
CA PRO A 192 -14.63 -0.22 23.89
C PRO A 192 -13.96 0.48 22.71
N ILE A 193 -14.58 0.38 21.54
CA ILE A 193 -14.15 1.01 20.30
C ILE A 193 -14.91 2.31 20.10
N LYS A 194 -14.19 3.43 19.96
CA LYS A 194 -14.79 4.75 19.73
C LYS A 194 -15.31 4.89 18.31
N LEU A 195 -16.59 5.24 18.18
CA LEU A 195 -17.23 5.51 16.90
C LEU A 195 -17.64 6.99 16.83
N SER A 196 -17.20 7.70 15.78
CA SER A 196 -17.72 9.03 15.44
C SER A 196 -19.11 8.89 14.84
N GLY A 197 -20.10 9.62 15.36
CA GLY A 197 -21.50 9.40 15.03
C GLY A 197 -21.99 8.02 15.49
N ARG A 198 -23.01 7.51 14.81
CA ARG A 198 -23.63 6.22 15.17
C ARG A 198 -22.76 5.02 14.77
N ASP A 199 -22.24 5.02 13.55
CA ASP A 199 -21.67 3.83 12.90
C ASP A 199 -20.19 4.01 12.53
N GLY A 200 -19.61 5.18 12.82
CA GLY A 200 -18.23 5.53 12.51
C GLY A 200 -18.02 5.81 11.02
N MET A 201 -16.76 5.82 10.60
CA MET A 201 -16.36 6.11 9.23
C MET A 201 -16.84 5.02 8.25
N ARG A 202 -17.28 5.45 7.06
CA ARG A 202 -17.52 4.56 5.91
C ARG A 202 -16.25 4.39 5.09
N PHE A 203 -15.92 3.16 4.70
CA PHE A 203 -14.72 2.85 3.94
C PHE A 203 -14.84 1.49 3.24
N ASN A 204 -13.94 1.19 2.32
CA ASN A 204 -13.85 -0.12 1.67
C ASN A 204 -12.45 -0.73 1.92
N PRO A 205 -12.34 -1.64 2.92
CA PRO A 205 -11.08 -2.27 3.28
C PRO A 205 -10.57 -3.20 2.18
N THR A 206 -9.24 -3.20 1.98
CA THR A 206 -8.56 -3.99 0.95
C THR A 206 -7.84 -5.16 1.58
N TYR A 207 -8.16 -6.38 1.19
CA TYR A 207 -7.39 -7.54 1.62
C TYR A 207 -5.98 -7.52 1.01
N VAL A 208 -4.97 -7.89 1.78
CA VAL A 208 -3.56 -7.78 1.38
C VAL A 208 -3.22 -8.56 0.12
N GLU A 209 -3.80 -9.76 -0.07
CA GLU A 209 -3.55 -10.56 -1.27
C GLU A 209 -4.16 -9.90 -2.52
N ASP A 210 -5.29 -9.21 -2.39
CA ASP A 210 -5.90 -8.45 -3.49
C ASP A 210 -5.04 -7.23 -3.86
N ALA A 211 -4.52 -6.51 -2.84
CA ALA A 211 -3.59 -5.42 -3.04
C ALA A 211 -2.30 -5.89 -3.73
N ALA A 212 -1.80 -7.07 -3.34
CA ALA A 212 -0.64 -7.69 -3.97
C ALA A 212 -0.93 -8.15 -5.41
N ALA A 213 -2.10 -8.76 -5.67
CA ALA A 213 -2.51 -9.16 -7.01
C ALA A 213 -2.63 -7.96 -7.96
N ALA A 214 -3.26 -6.87 -7.52
CA ALA A 214 -3.34 -5.63 -8.27
C ALA A 214 -1.95 -5.03 -8.54
N THR A 215 -1.05 -5.09 -7.56
CA THR A 215 0.34 -4.63 -7.72
C THR A 215 1.08 -5.45 -8.77
N VAL A 216 0.95 -6.77 -8.72
CA VAL A 216 1.57 -7.68 -9.69
C VAL A 216 1.02 -7.44 -11.10
N ALA A 217 -0.29 -7.30 -11.25
CA ALA A 217 -0.90 -6.97 -12.54
C ALA A 217 -0.41 -5.62 -13.08
N ALA A 218 -0.29 -4.59 -12.23
CA ALA A 218 0.29 -3.30 -12.60
C ALA A 218 1.74 -3.43 -13.09
N CYS A 219 2.52 -4.32 -12.47
CA CYS A 219 3.90 -4.57 -12.90
C CYS A 219 3.98 -5.29 -14.25
N ILE A 220 3.23 -6.38 -14.45
CA ILE A 220 3.53 -7.31 -15.54
C ILE A 220 2.42 -7.52 -16.57
N GLU A 221 1.21 -7.06 -16.30
CA GLU A 221 0.05 -7.27 -17.17
C GLU A 221 -0.49 -5.97 -17.79
N PHE A 222 -0.52 -4.88 -17.01
CA PHE A 222 -0.98 -3.57 -17.50
C PHE A 222 0.11 -2.86 -18.29
N GLU A 223 -0.27 -2.22 -19.40
CA GLU A 223 0.60 -1.37 -20.24
C GLU A 223 0.10 0.09 -20.20
N GLY A 224 1.04 1.03 -20.25
CA GLY A 224 0.78 2.47 -20.21
C GLY A 224 0.86 3.08 -18.80
N SER A 225 0.69 4.41 -18.74
CA SER A 225 0.72 5.19 -17.50
C SER A 225 -0.69 5.41 -16.97
N CYS A 226 -0.92 5.10 -15.70
CA CYS A 226 -2.22 5.28 -15.06
C CYS A 226 -2.13 5.41 -13.53
N ASN A 227 -3.12 6.07 -12.93
CA ASN A 227 -3.33 6.02 -11.49
C ASN A 227 -4.49 5.05 -11.21
N PHE A 228 -4.36 4.25 -10.15
CA PHE A 228 -5.39 3.31 -9.71
C PHE A 228 -5.68 3.45 -8.23
N ASN A 229 -6.94 3.50 -7.87
CA ASN A 229 -7.38 3.26 -6.50
C ASN A 229 -7.40 1.76 -6.23
N VAL A 230 -6.60 1.31 -5.28
CA VAL A 230 -6.56 -0.09 -4.86
C VAL A 230 -7.38 -0.23 -3.59
N ALA A 231 -8.59 -0.72 -3.75
CA ALA A 231 -9.60 -0.78 -2.68
C ALA A 231 -10.46 -2.04 -2.80
N GLY A 232 -10.98 -2.49 -1.65
CA GLY A 232 -11.95 -3.58 -1.58
C GLY A 232 -13.27 -3.24 -2.28
N ASN A 233 -14.07 -4.25 -2.54
CA ASN A 233 -15.28 -4.15 -3.34
C ASN A 233 -16.53 -3.78 -2.52
N SER A 234 -16.50 -4.01 -1.21
CA SER A 234 -17.63 -3.77 -0.30
C SER A 234 -17.37 -2.56 0.58
N ILE A 235 -18.37 -1.69 0.66
CA ILE A 235 -18.34 -0.53 1.55
C ILE A 235 -18.91 -0.97 2.91
N HIS A 236 -18.19 -0.65 3.98
CA HIS A 236 -18.57 -0.93 5.37
C HIS A 236 -18.48 0.34 6.20
N THR A 237 -19.30 0.42 7.22
CA THR A 237 -19.06 1.33 8.33
C THR A 237 -17.99 0.73 9.27
N MET A 238 -17.43 1.54 10.15
CA MET A 238 -16.51 1.04 11.19
C MET A 238 -17.22 0.00 12.08
N ARG A 239 -18.51 0.22 12.37
CA ARG A 239 -19.35 -0.71 13.13
C ARG A 239 -19.45 -2.06 12.40
N ASP A 240 -19.86 -2.06 11.13
CA ASP A 240 -20.01 -3.30 10.34
C ASP A 240 -18.70 -4.09 10.31
N ALA A 241 -17.58 -3.38 10.10
CA ALA A 241 -16.27 -4.04 10.06
C ALA A 241 -15.92 -4.68 11.42
N CYS A 242 -16.20 -4.01 12.53
CA CYS A 242 -15.98 -4.59 13.86
C CYS A 242 -16.92 -5.76 14.15
N GLU A 243 -18.17 -5.71 13.72
CA GLU A 243 -19.13 -6.80 13.89
C GLU A 243 -18.71 -8.05 13.12
N ILE A 244 -18.29 -7.89 11.84
CA ILE A 244 -17.74 -8.99 11.03
C ILE A 244 -16.48 -9.58 11.69
N LEU A 245 -15.54 -8.75 12.16
CA LEU A 245 -14.37 -9.24 12.89
C LEU A 245 -14.79 -9.97 14.18
N GLY A 246 -15.78 -9.45 14.90
CA GLY A 246 -16.29 -10.04 16.13
C GLY A 246 -16.91 -11.42 15.92
N GLU A 247 -17.63 -11.63 14.83
CA GLU A 247 -18.16 -12.94 14.44
C GLU A 247 -17.05 -13.97 14.26
N HIS A 248 -15.98 -13.63 13.55
CA HIS A 248 -14.85 -14.52 13.35
C HIS A 248 -14.01 -14.76 14.62
N ILE A 249 -13.96 -13.78 15.54
CA ILE A 249 -13.26 -13.91 16.83
C ILE A 249 -14.12 -14.66 17.85
N GLY A 250 -15.43 -14.74 17.65
CA GLY A 250 -16.39 -15.30 18.62
C GLY A 250 -16.68 -14.36 19.81
N ARG A 251 -16.51 -13.04 19.64
CA ARG A 251 -16.75 -12.02 20.66
C ARG A 251 -17.47 -10.82 20.08
N ARG A 252 -18.49 -10.32 20.78
CA ARG A 252 -19.18 -9.09 20.37
C ARG A 252 -18.30 -7.87 20.64
N PRO A 253 -18.11 -6.96 19.65
CA PRO A 253 -17.41 -5.72 19.89
C PRO A 253 -18.22 -4.81 20.84
N MET A 254 -17.50 -4.06 21.65
CA MET A 254 -18.08 -3.03 22.51
C MET A 254 -17.81 -1.66 21.87
N PHE A 255 -18.83 -0.78 21.90
CA PHE A 255 -18.73 0.54 21.30
C PHE A 255 -18.99 1.64 22.31
N GLU A 256 -18.30 2.75 22.15
CA GLU A 256 -18.53 3.99 22.88
C GLU A 256 -18.61 5.19 21.92
N ALA A 257 -19.26 6.28 22.32
CA ALA A 257 -19.33 7.48 21.52
C ALA A 257 -17.94 8.14 21.40
N GLY A 258 -17.51 8.41 20.18
CA GLY A 258 -16.19 9.00 19.86
C GLY A 258 -16.25 10.42 19.30
N GLY A 259 -17.40 11.09 19.37
CA GLY A 259 -17.65 12.44 18.84
C GLY A 259 -18.75 12.46 17.79
N ASP A 260 -19.11 13.67 17.37
CA ASP A 260 -20.16 13.89 16.39
C ASP A 260 -19.61 13.91 14.97
N GLY A 261 -20.43 13.46 14.03
CA GLY A 261 -20.23 13.57 12.59
C GLY A 261 -19.97 12.24 11.89
N GLU A 262 -20.58 12.13 10.72
CA GLU A 262 -20.31 11.05 9.78
C GLU A 262 -19.05 11.39 8.98
N SER A 263 -18.23 10.40 8.74
CA SER A 263 -17.06 10.53 7.86
C SER A 263 -17.07 9.42 6.83
N SER A 264 -16.61 9.76 5.63
CA SER A 264 -16.51 8.83 4.51
C SER A 264 -15.11 8.89 3.91
N PHE A 265 -14.54 7.73 3.66
CA PHE A 265 -13.28 7.58 2.96
C PHE A 265 -13.35 6.33 2.07
N VAL A 266 -14.27 6.38 1.12
CA VAL A 266 -14.61 5.30 0.18
C VAL A 266 -13.91 5.56 -1.14
N ALA A 267 -13.16 4.58 -1.64
CA ALA A 267 -12.60 4.62 -2.98
C ALA A 267 -13.60 4.10 -4.01
N GLU A 268 -13.66 4.75 -5.16
CA GLU A 268 -14.18 4.18 -6.39
C GLU A 268 -13.06 3.31 -7.01
N ASN A 269 -13.32 2.03 -7.27
CA ASN A 269 -12.31 1.05 -7.69
C ASN A 269 -12.59 0.38 -9.05
N SER A 270 -13.52 0.92 -9.84
CA SER A 270 -13.91 0.34 -11.13
C SER A 270 -12.72 0.24 -12.09
N ARG A 271 -11.83 1.23 -12.08
CA ARG A 271 -10.61 1.25 -12.90
C ARG A 271 -9.67 0.10 -12.53
N MET A 272 -9.42 -0.13 -11.24
CA MET A 272 -8.64 -1.28 -10.77
C MET A 272 -9.28 -2.60 -11.20
N ARG A 273 -10.59 -2.74 -11.03
CA ARG A 273 -11.31 -3.96 -11.39
C ARG A 273 -11.31 -4.24 -12.90
N ALA A 274 -11.36 -3.20 -13.71
CA ALA A 274 -11.35 -3.35 -15.16
C ALA A 274 -9.98 -3.75 -15.72
N PHE A 275 -8.89 -3.27 -15.12
CA PHE A 275 -7.55 -3.37 -15.71
C PHE A 275 -6.54 -4.18 -14.92
N LEU A 276 -6.71 -4.32 -13.61
CA LEU A 276 -5.72 -4.99 -12.76
C LEU A 276 -6.26 -6.25 -12.08
N PHE A 277 -7.39 -6.15 -11.39
CA PHE A 277 -7.89 -7.25 -10.56
C PHE A 277 -9.42 -7.21 -10.43
N PRO A 278 -10.15 -8.06 -11.18
CA PRO A 278 -11.61 -7.93 -11.33
C PRO A 278 -12.44 -8.39 -10.12
N THR A 279 -11.88 -9.27 -9.28
CA THR A 279 -12.64 -9.97 -8.23
C THR A 279 -11.98 -9.90 -6.85
N PRO A 280 -11.94 -8.70 -6.20
CA PRO A 280 -11.48 -8.60 -4.83
C PRO A 280 -12.30 -9.47 -3.88
N ALA A 281 -11.66 -10.05 -2.86
CA ALA A 281 -12.31 -10.80 -1.81
C ALA A 281 -13.32 -9.94 -1.06
N THR A 282 -14.37 -10.58 -0.51
CA THR A 282 -15.25 -9.88 0.45
C THR A 282 -14.47 -9.57 1.73
N PHE A 283 -14.94 -8.58 2.49
CA PHE A 283 -14.28 -8.26 3.78
C PHE A 283 -14.37 -9.46 4.76
N ALA A 284 -15.48 -10.18 4.78
CA ALA A 284 -15.66 -11.37 5.61
C ALA A 284 -14.65 -12.48 5.25
N ASP A 285 -14.44 -12.76 3.94
CA ASP A 285 -13.46 -13.76 3.50
C ASP A 285 -12.03 -13.37 3.88
N GLY A 286 -11.67 -12.11 3.66
CA GLY A 286 -10.33 -11.60 4.02
C GLY A 286 -10.10 -11.59 5.53
N ALA A 287 -11.12 -11.22 6.33
CA ALA A 287 -11.09 -11.26 7.79
C ALA A 287 -10.91 -12.69 8.30
N SER A 288 -11.67 -13.63 7.76
CA SER A 288 -11.54 -15.06 8.08
C SER A 288 -10.10 -15.55 7.86
N ARG A 289 -9.51 -15.26 6.69
CA ARG A 289 -8.13 -15.65 6.36
C ARG A 289 -7.09 -14.97 7.26
N THR A 290 -7.31 -13.71 7.63
CA THR A 290 -6.41 -12.94 8.51
C THR A 290 -6.41 -13.46 9.95
N LEU A 291 -7.54 -14.02 10.40
CA LEU A 291 -7.73 -14.50 11.77
C LEU A 291 -7.48 -16.00 11.95
N GLN A 292 -7.25 -16.74 10.86
CA GLN A 292 -6.83 -18.14 10.92
C GLN A 292 -5.39 -18.20 11.48
N PRO A 293 -5.12 -19.16 12.40
CA PRO A 293 -3.81 -19.32 13.04
C PRO A 293 -2.72 -19.80 12.06
#